data_c7e74122a4a24a12e95984afbb4016dc
#
_entry.id   c7e74122a4a24a12e95984afbb4016dc
#
_cell.length_a   1.000
_cell.length_b   1.000
_cell.length_c   1.000
_cell.angle_alpha   90.00
_cell.angle_beta   90.00
_cell.angle_gamma   90.00
#
_symmetry.space_group_name_H-M   'P 1'
#
loop_
_entity.id
_entity.type
_entity.pdbx_description
1 polymer ?
#
loop_
_entity_poly.entity_id
_entity_poly.type
_entity_poly.pdbx_seq_one_letter_code
_entity_poly.pdbx_strand_id
1 'polypeptide(L)'
;MTPILNRINTLMFTLLLTTGGNTMAQDSIITQSQVNKQILAKFGEEVFGKKDLSNLQNYMQEDYIQHNPLVPQGATGFKTFFADWFKAVPDWNYALTKIVSEGDTVWAYGTYSGTQKGDWLGIPATHKSYRIDAVDIFRIEDGKLAEHWDVIDTYGLFKQLGVIQ
;
A
#
# COMPACT_ATOMS: atom_id res chain seq x y z
N MET A 1 -18.57 12.16 67.70
CA MET A 1 -18.75 12.52 66.29
C MET A 1 -17.87 13.69 65.96
N THR A 2 -16.71 13.43 65.37
CA THR A 2 -15.67 14.43 65.10
C THR A 2 -15.53 14.54 63.58
N PRO A 3 -15.60 15.72 62.93
CA PRO A 3 -15.42 15.84 61.50
C PRO A 3 -13.93 15.90 61.13
N ILE A 4 -13.57 15.13 60.12
CA ILE A 4 -12.24 15.06 59.52
C ILE A 4 -12.07 16.24 58.61
N LEU A 5 -11.09 17.09 58.91
CA LEU A 5 -10.66 18.22 58.08
C LEU A 5 -9.76 17.73 56.95
N ASN A 6 -10.22 17.94 55.69
CA ASN A 6 -9.46 17.65 54.49
C ASN A 6 -8.46 18.82 54.24
N ARG A 7 -7.17 18.56 54.35
CA ARG A 7 -6.12 19.54 54.03
C ARG A 7 -5.82 19.44 52.52
N ILE A 8 -6.17 20.48 51.78
CA ILE A 8 -5.75 20.70 50.39
C ILE A 8 -4.32 21.30 50.44
N ASN A 9 -3.34 20.51 50.00
CA ASN A 9 -1.95 21.01 49.80
C ASN A 9 -1.90 21.70 48.43
N THR A 10 -1.85 23.01 48.44
CA THR A 10 -1.56 23.82 47.23
C THR A 10 -0.05 23.82 47.02
N LEU A 11 0.44 23.05 46.04
CA LEU A 11 1.83 23.14 45.58
C LEU A 11 1.91 24.34 44.61
N MET A 12 2.60 25.38 45.08
CA MET A 12 2.96 26.52 44.25
C MET A 12 4.18 26.16 43.41
N PHE A 13 3.97 25.97 42.09
CA PHE A 13 5.06 25.80 41.13
C PHE A 13 5.61 27.14 40.71
N THR A 14 6.80 27.50 41.18
CA THR A 14 7.56 28.69 40.75
C THR A 14 8.16 28.38 39.39
N LEU A 15 7.64 29.02 38.32
CA LEU A 15 8.18 28.94 36.96
C LEU A 15 9.45 29.78 36.85
N LEU A 16 10.62 29.17 36.83
CA LEU A 16 11.88 29.82 36.44
C LEU A 16 11.91 29.86 34.89
N LEU A 17 11.75 31.03 34.33
CA LEU A 17 12.06 31.32 32.93
C LEU A 17 13.57 31.40 32.74
N THR A 18 14.20 30.33 32.27
CA THR A 18 15.55 30.40 31.71
C THR A 18 15.44 30.56 30.20
N THR A 19 15.77 31.76 29.70
CA THR A 19 15.99 32.07 28.30
C THR A 19 17.31 31.45 27.84
N GLY A 20 17.28 30.17 27.49
CA GLY A 20 18.34 29.49 26.81
C GLY A 20 17.78 28.91 25.52
N GLY A 21 18.14 29.51 24.37
CA GLY A 21 17.74 29.00 23.05
C GLY A 21 18.37 27.64 22.78
N ASN A 22 17.65 26.56 23.09
CA ASN A 22 17.88 25.26 22.53
C ASN A 22 16.82 25.06 21.46
N THR A 23 17.20 25.24 20.18
CA THR A 23 16.50 24.62 19.07
C THR A 23 16.66 23.11 19.20
N MET A 24 15.78 22.50 20.00
CA MET A 24 15.60 21.06 19.98
C MET A 24 15.12 20.75 18.55
N ALA A 25 15.96 20.05 17.79
CA ALA A 25 15.51 19.35 16.61
C ALA A 25 14.35 18.47 17.07
N GLN A 26 13.15 18.77 16.62
CA GLN A 26 11.95 17.98 16.89
C GLN A 26 12.13 16.69 16.10
N ASP A 27 12.71 15.67 16.73
CA ASP A 27 12.72 14.31 16.20
C ASP A 27 11.25 13.96 15.93
N SER A 28 10.85 14.00 14.67
CA SER A 28 9.49 13.69 14.27
C SER A 28 9.26 12.21 14.57
N ILE A 29 8.47 11.92 15.60
CA ILE A 29 8.04 10.56 15.90
C ILE A 29 7.28 10.04 14.67
N ILE A 30 7.88 9.08 13.97
CA ILE A 30 7.23 8.42 12.83
C ILE A 30 6.06 7.60 13.37
N THR A 31 4.84 7.93 12.90
CA THR A 31 3.62 7.20 13.32
C THR A 31 3.53 5.85 12.62
N GLN A 32 2.79 4.89 13.19
CA GLN A 32 2.54 3.60 12.55
C GLN A 32 1.93 3.75 11.17
N SER A 33 1.03 4.72 10.99
CA SER A 33 0.46 5.07 9.66
C SER A 33 1.53 5.49 8.65
N GLN A 34 2.55 6.25 9.07
CA GLN A 34 3.67 6.61 8.19
C GLN A 34 4.53 5.41 7.84
N VAL A 35 4.81 4.54 8.83
CA VAL A 35 5.55 3.29 8.60
C VAL A 35 4.81 2.41 7.59
N ASN A 36 3.51 2.20 7.77
CA ASN A 36 2.71 1.35 6.88
C ASN A 36 2.69 1.90 5.43
N LYS A 37 2.56 3.22 5.25
CA LYS A 37 2.68 3.84 3.93
C LYS A 37 4.06 3.65 3.30
N GLN A 38 5.13 3.71 4.08
CA GLN A 38 6.49 3.47 3.59
C GLN A 38 6.71 2.02 3.17
N ILE A 39 6.15 1.05 3.90
CA ILE A 39 6.19 -0.37 3.54
C ILE A 39 5.55 -0.58 2.16
N LEU A 40 4.33 -0.06 1.96
CA LEU A 40 3.64 -0.20 0.68
C LEU A 40 4.36 0.54 -0.45
N ALA A 41 4.87 1.75 -0.21
CA ALA A 41 5.63 2.51 -1.21
C ALA A 41 6.90 1.75 -1.65
N LYS A 42 7.64 1.17 -0.69
CA LYS A 42 8.83 0.37 -0.98
C LYS A 42 8.49 -0.90 -1.76
N PHE A 43 7.42 -1.60 -1.39
CA PHE A 43 6.90 -2.73 -2.18
C PHE A 43 6.59 -2.31 -3.61
N GLY A 44 5.86 -1.20 -3.79
CA GLY A 44 5.51 -0.66 -5.11
C GLY A 44 6.74 -0.33 -5.97
N GLU A 45 7.75 0.29 -5.38
CA GLU A 45 9.01 0.62 -6.09
C GLU A 45 9.80 -0.64 -6.48
N GLU A 46 10.04 -1.54 -5.52
CA GLU A 46 10.92 -2.70 -5.71
C GLU A 46 10.26 -3.78 -6.56
N VAL A 47 8.99 -4.09 -6.31
CA VAL A 47 8.29 -5.18 -6.98
C VAL A 47 7.67 -4.72 -8.30
N PHE A 48 6.90 -3.65 -8.29
CA PHE A 48 6.20 -3.16 -9.48
C PHE A 48 7.08 -2.26 -10.34
N GLY A 49 7.78 -1.30 -9.74
CA GLY A 49 8.65 -0.38 -10.48
C GLY A 49 9.79 -1.10 -11.20
N LYS A 50 10.43 -2.06 -10.52
CA LYS A 50 11.50 -2.87 -11.12
C LYS A 50 11.01 -4.14 -11.81
N LYS A 51 9.73 -4.49 -11.67
CA LYS A 51 9.15 -5.78 -12.09
C LYS A 51 9.92 -6.99 -11.55
N ASP A 52 10.45 -6.87 -10.33
CA ASP A 52 11.24 -7.90 -9.68
C ASP A 52 10.39 -8.66 -8.64
N LEU A 53 10.07 -9.90 -8.97
CA LEU A 53 9.28 -10.81 -8.13
C LEU A 53 10.17 -11.80 -7.35
N SER A 54 11.49 -11.63 -7.38
CA SER A 54 12.43 -12.60 -6.77
C SER A 54 12.41 -12.58 -5.24
N ASN A 55 12.13 -11.43 -4.64
CA ASN A 55 12.26 -11.17 -3.20
C ASN A 55 10.91 -10.87 -2.51
N LEU A 56 9.79 -11.43 -3.00
CA LEU A 56 8.46 -11.19 -2.45
C LEU A 56 8.34 -11.52 -0.95
N GLN A 57 9.09 -12.53 -0.47
CA GLN A 57 9.12 -12.91 0.95
C GLN A 57 9.60 -11.78 1.88
N ASN A 58 10.28 -10.75 1.35
CA ASN A 58 10.67 -9.58 2.13
C ASN A 58 9.51 -8.61 2.35
N TYR A 59 8.45 -8.71 1.55
CA TYR A 59 7.33 -7.77 1.50
C TYR A 59 5.99 -8.40 1.85
N MET A 60 5.83 -9.71 1.66
CA MET A 60 4.56 -10.42 1.84
C MET A 60 4.68 -11.48 2.91
N GLN A 61 3.59 -11.72 3.64
CA GLN A 61 3.47 -12.86 4.54
C GLN A 61 3.39 -14.16 3.73
N GLU A 62 3.80 -15.27 4.34
CA GLU A 62 3.73 -16.60 3.69
C GLU A 62 2.27 -17.00 3.41
N ASP A 63 1.39 -16.68 4.34
CA ASP A 63 -0.06 -16.93 4.30
C ASP A 63 -0.86 -15.75 3.75
N TYR A 64 -0.24 -14.91 2.92
CA TYR A 64 -0.88 -13.77 2.27
C TYR A 64 -2.22 -14.11 1.64
N ILE A 65 -3.24 -13.33 1.96
CA ILE A 65 -4.62 -13.52 1.50
C ILE A 65 -4.92 -12.57 0.34
N GLN A 66 -5.40 -13.11 -0.77
CA GLN A 66 -5.76 -12.36 -1.96
C GLN A 66 -7.27 -12.39 -2.18
N HIS A 67 -7.90 -11.21 -2.31
CA HIS A 67 -9.34 -11.09 -2.58
C HIS A 67 -9.70 -10.76 -4.03
N ASN A 68 -8.71 -10.41 -4.87
CA ASN A 68 -8.98 -10.27 -6.31
C ASN A 68 -9.21 -11.67 -6.91
N PRO A 69 -10.38 -11.94 -7.53
CA PRO A 69 -10.74 -13.28 -8.03
C PRO A 69 -9.88 -13.73 -9.22
N LEU A 70 -9.16 -12.82 -9.88
CA LEU A 70 -8.27 -13.15 -11.01
C LEU A 70 -6.88 -13.56 -10.54
N VAL A 71 -6.50 -13.28 -9.28
CA VAL A 71 -5.17 -13.57 -8.74
C VAL A 71 -5.25 -14.78 -7.81
N PRO A 72 -4.49 -15.85 -8.06
CA PRO A 72 -4.48 -17.00 -7.17
C PRO A 72 -3.98 -16.67 -5.76
N GLN A 73 -4.38 -17.47 -4.77
CA GLN A 73 -4.06 -17.26 -3.36
C GLN A 73 -2.56 -17.35 -3.05
N GLY A 74 -2.15 -16.61 -2.01
CA GLY A 74 -0.81 -16.63 -1.45
C GLY A 74 0.23 -15.90 -2.28
N ALA A 75 1.42 -15.73 -1.70
CA ALA A 75 2.54 -15.06 -2.36
C ALA A 75 3.00 -15.76 -3.65
N THR A 76 2.87 -17.10 -3.73
CA THR A 76 3.16 -17.85 -4.94
C THR A 76 2.15 -17.57 -6.05
N GLY A 77 0.86 -17.48 -5.71
CA GLY A 77 -0.19 -17.11 -6.67
C GLY A 77 0.00 -15.69 -7.22
N PHE A 78 0.30 -14.76 -6.33
CA PHE A 78 0.67 -13.39 -6.71
C PHE A 78 1.87 -13.38 -7.68
N LYS A 79 2.94 -14.10 -7.35
CA LYS A 79 4.15 -14.19 -8.18
C LYS A 79 3.85 -14.70 -9.58
N THR A 80 3.09 -15.78 -9.68
CA THR A 80 2.73 -16.39 -10.97
C THR A 80 1.91 -15.42 -11.82
N PHE A 81 0.88 -14.83 -11.23
CA PHE A 81 0.00 -13.88 -11.92
C PHE A 81 0.78 -12.67 -12.47
N PHE A 82 1.60 -12.04 -11.64
CA PHE A 82 2.35 -10.86 -12.07
C PHE A 82 3.52 -11.17 -13.00
N ALA A 83 4.11 -12.37 -12.95
CA ALA A 83 5.09 -12.79 -13.92
C ALA A 83 4.48 -12.90 -15.33
N ASP A 84 3.29 -13.47 -15.44
CA ASP A 84 2.55 -13.55 -16.70
C ASP A 84 2.07 -12.18 -17.16
N TRP A 85 1.59 -11.35 -16.23
CA TRP A 85 1.17 -10.00 -16.54
C TRP A 85 2.31 -9.12 -17.07
N PHE A 86 3.46 -9.10 -16.42
CA PHE A 86 4.63 -8.32 -16.87
C PHE A 86 5.18 -8.82 -18.21
N LYS A 87 5.04 -10.12 -18.51
CA LYS A 87 5.38 -10.67 -19.83
C LYS A 87 4.39 -10.21 -20.88
N ALA A 88 3.09 -10.21 -20.57
CA ALA A 88 2.05 -9.79 -21.49
C ALA A 88 2.03 -8.26 -21.72
N VAL A 89 2.39 -7.49 -20.70
CA VAL A 89 2.41 -6.01 -20.72
C VAL A 89 3.79 -5.50 -20.26
N PRO A 90 4.82 -5.58 -21.12
CA PRO A 90 6.19 -5.25 -20.72
C PRO A 90 6.41 -3.79 -20.28
N ASP A 91 5.61 -2.88 -20.81
CA ASP A 91 5.58 -1.45 -20.47
C ASP A 91 4.56 -1.11 -19.38
N TRP A 92 4.06 -2.12 -18.64
CA TRP A 92 3.15 -1.88 -17.51
C TRP A 92 3.74 -0.90 -16.51
N ASN A 93 2.91 0.05 -16.09
CA ASN A 93 3.26 1.07 -15.13
C ASN A 93 2.10 1.34 -14.17
N TYR A 94 2.44 1.54 -12.90
CA TYR A 94 1.55 2.02 -11.86
C TYR A 94 1.96 3.43 -11.42
N ALA A 95 1.08 4.39 -11.66
CA ALA A 95 1.28 5.77 -11.22
C ALA A 95 0.46 6.04 -9.97
N LEU A 96 1.10 5.96 -8.79
CA LEU A 96 0.48 6.27 -7.50
C LEU A 96 0.08 7.75 -7.44
N THR A 97 -1.19 8.03 -7.13
CA THR A 97 -1.75 9.38 -7.00
C THR A 97 -1.95 9.78 -5.54
N LYS A 98 -2.49 8.87 -4.72
CA LYS A 98 -2.76 9.09 -3.29
C LYS A 98 -2.52 7.83 -2.49
N ILE A 99 -2.03 8.02 -1.27
CA ILE A 99 -1.87 6.95 -0.30
C ILE A 99 -2.36 7.43 1.06
N VAL A 100 -3.24 6.65 1.69
CA VAL A 100 -3.75 6.89 3.03
C VAL A 100 -3.59 5.64 3.87
N SER A 101 -3.48 5.79 5.18
CA SER A 101 -3.39 4.66 6.10
C SER A 101 -4.21 4.96 7.35
N GLU A 102 -4.98 3.98 7.78
CA GLU A 102 -5.72 3.96 9.04
C GLU A 102 -5.55 2.59 9.71
N GLY A 103 -5.11 2.59 10.97
CA GLY A 103 -4.78 1.36 11.66
C GLY A 103 -3.68 0.58 10.93
N ASP A 104 -3.95 -0.69 10.64
CA ASP A 104 -3.09 -1.60 9.89
C ASP A 104 -3.33 -1.57 8.37
N THR A 105 -4.30 -0.78 7.90
CA THR A 105 -4.74 -0.78 6.51
C THR A 105 -4.18 0.41 5.75
N VAL A 106 -3.73 0.17 4.52
CA VAL A 106 -3.21 1.20 3.59
C VAL A 106 -3.97 1.14 2.29
N TRP A 107 -4.45 2.30 1.83
CA TRP A 107 -5.15 2.48 0.57
C TRP A 107 -4.27 3.26 -0.39
N ALA A 108 -4.08 2.73 -1.58
CA ALA A 108 -3.30 3.34 -2.66
C ALA A 108 -4.20 3.55 -3.88
N TYR A 109 -4.51 4.81 -4.19
CA TYR A 109 -5.21 5.16 -5.42
C TYR A 109 -4.21 5.57 -6.49
N GLY A 110 -4.34 5.00 -7.65
CA GLY A 110 -3.45 5.28 -8.78
C GLY A 110 -4.02 4.86 -10.12
N THR A 111 -3.15 4.84 -11.11
CA THR A 111 -3.49 4.48 -12.49
C THR A 111 -2.61 3.34 -12.96
N TYR A 112 -3.21 2.31 -13.51
CA TYR A 112 -2.51 1.27 -14.26
C TYR A 112 -2.53 1.62 -15.75
N SER A 113 -1.40 1.45 -16.41
CA SER A 113 -1.27 1.69 -17.86
C SER A 113 -0.27 0.74 -18.48
N GLY A 114 -0.41 0.50 -19.77
CA GLY A 114 0.50 -0.33 -20.55
C GLY A 114 -0.09 -0.74 -21.89
N THR A 115 0.66 -1.55 -22.63
CA THR A 115 0.26 -2.08 -23.94
C THR A 115 0.28 -3.60 -23.90
N GLN A 116 -0.86 -4.26 -24.13
CA GLN A 116 -0.95 -5.72 -24.14
C GLN A 116 -0.29 -6.28 -25.39
N LYS A 117 0.94 -6.77 -25.25
CA LYS A 117 1.76 -7.34 -26.33
C LYS A 117 1.80 -8.86 -26.33
N GLY A 118 1.37 -9.50 -25.25
CA GLY A 118 1.29 -10.96 -25.13
C GLY A 118 -0.09 -11.43 -24.70
N ASP A 119 -0.33 -12.74 -24.84
CA ASP A 119 -1.56 -13.38 -24.39
C ASP A 119 -1.66 -13.33 -22.86
N TRP A 120 -2.88 -13.08 -22.35
CA TRP A 120 -3.13 -13.02 -20.91
C TRP A 120 -4.57 -13.39 -20.57
N LEU A 121 -4.77 -14.22 -19.56
CA LEU A 121 -6.09 -14.73 -19.13
C LEU A 121 -6.95 -15.30 -20.28
N GLY A 122 -6.32 -15.96 -21.23
CA GLY A 122 -7.03 -16.48 -22.42
C GLY A 122 -7.39 -15.43 -23.47
N ILE A 123 -7.00 -14.19 -23.29
CA ILE A 123 -7.17 -13.10 -24.24
C ILE A 123 -5.90 -13.02 -25.10
N PRO A 124 -5.99 -13.24 -26.42
CA PRO A 124 -4.85 -13.06 -27.33
C PRO A 124 -4.33 -11.63 -27.30
N ALA A 125 -3.05 -11.45 -27.66
CA ALA A 125 -2.41 -10.13 -27.75
C ALA A 125 -3.20 -9.18 -28.64
N THR A 126 -3.74 -8.10 -28.06
CA THR A 126 -4.52 -7.10 -28.80
C THR A 126 -3.67 -5.99 -29.39
N HIS A 127 -2.43 -5.84 -28.89
CA HIS A 127 -1.50 -4.75 -29.20
C HIS A 127 -2.06 -3.34 -28.91
N LYS A 128 -3.10 -3.26 -28.06
CA LYS A 128 -3.74 -2.01 -27.64
C LYS A 128 -3.20 -1.54 -26.31
N SER A 129 -3.08 -0.23 -26.18
CA SER A 129 -2.73 0.41 -24.90
C SER A 129 -4.00 0.67 -24.08
N TYR A 130 -3.83 0.70 -22.76
CA TYR A 130 -4.89 1.03 -21.82
C TYR A 130 -4.36 1.95 -20.72
N ARG A 131 -5.29 2.67 -20.10
CA ARG A 131 -5.10 3.43 -18.87
C ARG A 131 -6.39 3.35 -18.06
N ILE A 132 -6.29 2.84 -16.84
CA ILE A 132 -7.44 2.64 -15.95
C ILE A 132 -7.09 3.09 -14.54
N ASP A 133 -8.11 3.49 -13.79
CA ASP A 133 -7.96 3.81 -12.38
C ASP A 133 -8.10 2.53 -11.53
N ALA A 134 -7.36 2.52 -10.42
CA ALA A 134 -7.39 1.44 -9.45
C ALA A 134 -7.23 1.97 -8.02
N VAL A 135 -7.86 1.26 -7.08
CA VAL A 135 -7.60 1.39 -5.64
C VAL A 135 -7.15 0.03 -5.14
N ASP A 136 -5.92 -0.02 -4.66
CA ASP A 136 -5.38 -1.20 -3.96
C ASP A 136 -5.46 -0.96 -2.46
N ILE A 137 -5.90 -1.95 -1.71
CA ILE A 137 -6.06 -1.90 -0.26
C ILE A 137 -5.25 -3.05 0.32
N PHE A 138 -4.32 -2.74 1.20
CA PHE A 138 -3.49 -3.73 1.85
C PHE A 138 -3.63 -3.66 3.37
N ARG A 139 -3.70 -4.81 4.02
CA ARG A 139 -3.47 -4.93 5.46
C ARG A 139 -2.00 -5.25 5.69
N ILE A 140 -1.41 -4.51 6.61
CA ILE A 140 -0.01 -4.65 7.02
C ILE A 140 0.04 -5.36 8.38
N GLU A 141 0.81 -6.43 8.47
CA GLU A 141 1.05 -7.18 9.68
C GLU A 141 2.55 -7.52 9.79
N ASP A 142 3.15 -7.25 10.95
CA ASP A 142 4.58 -7.47 11.20
C ASP A 142 5.51 -6.91 10.12
N GLY A 143 5.17 -5.73 9.59
CA GLY A 143 5.96 -5.04 8.58
C GLY A 143 5.85 -5.59 7.17
N LYS A 144 4.88 -6.46 6.89
CA LYS A 144 4.64 -7.07 5.59
C LYS A 144 3.17 -6.97 5.17
N LEU A 145 2.93 -7.14 3.88
CA LEU A 145 1.60 -7.25 3.29
C LEU A 145 1.01 -8.60 3.67
N ALA A 146 -0.08 -8.60 4.42
CA ALA A 146 -0.76 -9.80 4.88
C ALA A 146 -2.02 -10.09 4.07
N GLU A 147 -2.67 -9.06 3.52
CA GLU A 147 -3.96 -9.21 2.85
C GLU A 147 -4.17 -8.08 1.84
N HIS A 148 -4.89 -8.38 0.74
CA HIS A 148 -5.13 -7.44 -0.35
C HIS A 148 -6.54 -7.52 -0.89
N TRP A 149 -7.14 -6.36 -1.07
CA TRP A 149 -8.36 -6.10 -1.85
C TRP A 149 -8.04 -5.06 -2.90
N ASP A 150 -8.83 -5.02 -3.97
CA ASP A 150 -8.76 -3.95 -4.95
C ASP A 150 -10.13 -3.57 -5.52
N VAL A 151 -10.17 -2.38 -6.09
CA VAL A 151 -11.25 -1.92 -6.96
C VAL A 151 -10.60 -1.40 -8.24
N ILE A 152 -10.75 -2.16 -9.32
CA ILE A 152 -10.13 -1.88 -10.61
C ILE A 152 -11.21 -1.63 -11.66
N ASP A 153 -11.02 -0.63 -12.52
CA ASP A 153 -11.87 -0.42 -13.70
C ASP A 153 -11.63 -1.51 -14.75
N THR A 154 -12.07 -2.72 -14.44
CA THR A 154 -11.95 -3.88 -15.34
C THR A 154 -12.78 -3.73 -16.59
N TYR A 155 -13.94 -3.06 -16.51
CA TYR A 155 -14.76 -2.74 -17.69
C TYR A 155 -14.01 -1.84 -18.66
N GLY A 156 -13.43 -0.75 -18.15
CA GLY A 156 -12.63 0.18 -18.94
C GLY A 156 -11.40 -0.50 -19.56
N LEU A 157 -10.73 -1.40 -18.81
CA LEU A 157 -9.63 -2.21 -19.33
C LEU A 157 -10.06 -3.03 -20.55
N PHE A 158 -11.07 -3.87 -20.39
CA PHE A 158 -11.51 -4.77 -21.48
C PHE A 158 -12.07 -4.01 -22.67
N LYS A 159 -12.75 -2.89 -22.45
CA LYS A 159 -13.21 -2.01 -23.52
C LYS A 159 -12.05 -1.39 -24.30
N GLN A 160 -11.04 -0.87 -23.63
CA GLN A 160 -9.85 -0.29 -24.28
C GLN A 160 -9.05 -1.36 -25.04
N LEU A 161 -8.95 -2.57 -24.51
CA LEU A 161 -8.35 -3.71 -25.22
C LEU A 161 -9.21 -4.22 -26.38
N GLY A 162 -10.51 -3.83 -26.45
CA GLY A 162 -11.44 -4.25 -27.49
C GLY A 162 -11.92 -5.69 -27.32
N VAL A 163 -11.88 -6.20 -26.09
CA VAL A 163 -12.39 -7.53 -25.73
C VAL A 163 -13.91 -7.50 -25.57
N ILE A 164 -14.43 -6.36 -25.16
CA ILE A 164 -15.87 -6.07 -25.04
C ILE A 164 -16.24 -4.81 -25.83
N GLN A 165 -17.53 -4.68 -26.20
CA GLN A 165 -18.08 -3.52 -26.92
C GLN A 165 -18.57 -2.41 -25.99
#